data_14f5b3401adf208e18f1503d0a5a6c14
#
_entry.id   14f5b3401adf208e18f1503d0a5a6c14
#
_cell.length_a   1.000
_cell.length_b   1.000
_cell.length_c   1.000
_cell.angle_alpha   90.00
_cell.angle_beta   90.00
_cell.angle_gamma   90.00
#
_symmetry.space_group_name_H-M   'P 1'
#
loop_
_entity.id
_entity.type
_entity.pdbx_description
1 polymer ?
#
loop_
_entity_poly.entity_id
_entity_poly.type
_entity_poly.pdbx_seq_one_letter_code
_entity_poly.pdbx_strand_id
1 'polypeptide(L)'
;MLCASAYTAGDYAKFGLFHNRCYKWGYFPETIRYPSIDDLIDRKAKATILWCGRFLDWKHPDDVIEVAKRLHEAGCCFKIEMIGTGEMERQLKQQASEAGLLDENVRFLGAMSPEAVRRHMESAGIYLFTSDRQEGWGAVLNEAMNSGCAVVASYAAGATPYLVNDGVNGSVYHSGNIQELYEKVRRLLENTTMQYSFGKAAYLTITELWNAEVAAKRFLQLSQALLNGTDASGLFANGPCSLAKPLREDWYQR
;
A
#
# COMPACT_ATOMS: atom_id res chain seq x y z
N MET A 1 4.31 17.07 16.87
CA MET A 1 5.07 16.47 15.75
C MET A 1 4.12 15.75 14.81
N LEU A 2 4.15 16.05 13.52
CA LEU A 2 3.43 15.29 12.50
C LEU A 2 4.32 14.15 11.98
N CYS A 3 3.84 12.92 12.06
CA CYS A 3 4.59 11.70 11.76
C CYS A 3 4.14 11.13 10.41
N ALA A 4 4.88 11.42 9.35
CA ALA A 4 4.60 10.95 7.99
C ALA A 4 5.00 9.47 7.74
N SER A 5 5.41 8.76 8.77
CA SER A 5 5.56 7.31 8.81
C SER A 5 5.00 6.81 10.14
N ALA A 6 4.37 5.66 10.12
CA ALA A 6 3.80 5.06 11.31
C ALA A 6 4.86 4.68 12.36
N TYR A 7 6.09 4.54 11.94
CA TYR A 7 7.23 4.20 12.82
C TYR A 7 7.87 5.41 13.50
N THR A 8 7.67 6.62 12.97
CA THR A 8 8.30 7.86 13.46
C THR A 8 8.01 8.12 14.95
N ALA A 9 6.78 7.84 15.43
CA ALA A 9 6.45 8.04 16.84
C ALA A 9 7.28 7.11 17.76
N GLY A 10 7.52 5.86 17.32
CA GLY A 10 8.39 4.92 18.04
C GLY A 10 9.85 5.35 18.06
N ASP A 11 10.34 5.88 16.93
CA ASP A 11 11.71 6.36 16.85
C ASP A 11 11.96 7.57 17.77
N TYR A 12 11.03 8.53 17.81
CA TYR A 12 11.12 9.65 18.76
C TYR A 12 10.99 9.21 20.22
N ALA A 13 10.17 8.20 20.50
CA ALA A 13 10.01 7.68 21.86
C ALA A 13 11.31 7.08 22.41
N LYS A 14 12.17 6.47 21.57
CA LYS A 14 13.50 5.97 21.96
C LYS A 14 14.44 7.06 22.48
N PHE A 15 14.23 8.31 22.03
CA PHE A 15 14.98 9.48 22.47
C PHE A 15 14.26 10.28 23.56
N GLY A 16 13.14 9.79 24.08
CA GLY A 16 12.36 10.52 25.09
C GLY A 16 11.68 11.79 24.55
N LEU A 17 11.46 11.90 23.23
CA LEU A 17 10.96 13.12 22.59
C LEU A 17 9.46 12.99 22.27
N PHE A 18 8.76 14.13 22.32
CA PHE A 18 7.36 14.29 21.89
C PHE A 18 6.36 13.33 22.54
N HIS A 19 6.53 13.01 23.83
CA HIS A 19 5.57 12.19 24.59
C HIS A 19 4.13 12.67 24.41
N ASN A 20 3.24 11.80 23.90
CA ASN A 20 1.84 12.09 23.60
C ASN A 20 1.61 13.33 22.69
N ARG A 21 2.61 13.74 21.92
CA ARG A 21 2.56 14.86 20.98
C ARG A 21 2.97 14.48 19.56
N CYS A 22 2.91 13.21 19.23
CA CYS A 22 3.04 12.69 17.88
C CYS A 22 1.64 12.50 17.29
N TYR A 23 1.42 13.00 16.09
CA TYR A 23 0.14 12.90 15.38
C TYR A 23 0.36 12.29 14.01
N LYS A 24 -0.53 11.40 13.59
CA LYS A 24 -0.47 10.73 12.30
C LYS A 24 -0.53 11.77 11.16
N TRP A 25 0.33 11.59 10.20
CA TRP A 25 0.39 12.38 8.98
C TRP A 25 0.80 11.49 7.83
N GLY A 26 0.73 12.00 6.58
CA GLY A 26 1.12 11.24 5.42
C GLY A 26 1.32 12.11 4.19
N TYR A 27 1.49 11.46 3.05
CA TYR A 27 1.38 12.09 1.75
C TYR A 27 -0.05 11.91 1.23
N PHE A 28 -0.55 12.94 0.58
CA PHE A 28 -1.92 13.01 0.10
C PHE A 28 -1.89 13.30 -1.40
N PRO A 29 -1.60 12.29 -2.24
CA PRO A 29 -1.69 12.45 -3.70
C PRO A 29 -3.14 12.79 -4.11
N GLU A 30 -3.31 13.18 -5.36
CA GLU A 30 -4.63 13.46 -5.91
C GLU A 30 -5.60 12.33 -5.63
N THR A 31 -6.76 12.67 -5.07
CA THR A 31 -7.84 11.73 -4.79
C THR A 31 -8.91 11.83 -5.85
N ILE A 32 -9.06 10.78 -6.64
CA ILE A 32 -10.11 10.69 -7.66
C ILE A 32 -11.37 10.11 -7.02
N ARG A 33 -12.50 10.81 -7.22
CA ARG A 33 -13.83 10.33 -6.85
C ARG A 33 -14.51 9.81 -8.10
N TYR A 34 -14.58 8.49 -8.22
CA TYR A 34 -15.23 7.83 -9.36
C TYR A 34 -16.77 7.96 -9.25
N PRO A 35 -17.49 8.10 -10.37
CA PRO A 35 -18.95 8.11 -10.37
C PRO A 35 -19.57 6.85 -9.76
N SER A 36 -18.95 5.68 -10.00
CA SER A 36 -19.28 4.41 -9.37
C SER A 36 -17.98 3.61 -9.16
N ILE A 37 -17.61 3.43 -7.91
CA ILE A 37 -16.46 2.57 -7.56
C ILE A 37 -16.81 1.09 -7.81
N ASP A 38 -18.07 0.72 -7.65
CA ASP A 38 -18.54 -0.63 -7.86
C ASP A 38 -18.35 -1.04 -9.33
N ASP A 39 -18.77 -0.20 -10.27
CA ASP A 39 -18.58 -0.43 -11.71
C ASP A 39 -17.09 -0.47 -12.10
N LEU A 40 -16.26 0.34 -11.45
CA LEU A 40 -14.81 0.31 -11.69
C LEU A 40 -14.24 -1.03 -11.26
N ILE A 41 -14.56 -1.48 -10.04
CA ILE A 41 -14.04 -2.74 -9.50
C ILE A 41 -14.56 -3.94 -10.30
N ASP A 42 -15.81 -3.93 -10.71
CA ASP A 42 -16.40 -5.03 -11.48
C ASP A 42 -15.70 -5.25 -12.84
N ARG A 43 -15.23 -4.17 -13.47
CA ARG A 43 -14.51 -4.22 -14.74
C ARG A 43 -13.03 -4.59 -14.64
N LYS A 44 -12.47 -4.67 -13.43
CA LYS A 44 -11.04 -5.00 -13.23
C LYS A 44 -10.70 -6.40 -13.72
N ALA A 45 -9.51 -6.55 -14.29
CA ALA A 45 -8.92 -7.82 -14.62
C ALA A 45 -8.49 -8.54 -13.31
N LYS A 46 -9.36 -9.40 -12.79
CA LYS A 46 -9.22 -10.02 -11.46
C LYS A 46 -7.94 -10.85 -11.29
N ALA A 47 -7.44 -11.45 -12.38
CA ALA A 47 -6.19 -12.20 -12.39
C ALA A 47 -4.94 -11.34 -12.65
N THR A 48 -5.10 -10.01 -12.80
CA THR A 48 -3.97 -9.10 -13.01
C THR A 48 -3.49 -8.53 -11.68
N ILE A 49 -2.20 -8.70 -11.43
CA ILE A 49 -1.45 -8.19 -10.29
C ILE A 49 -0.56 -7.06 -10.80
N LEU A 50 -0.59 -5.91 -10.15
CA LEU A 50 0.23 -4.76 -10.50
C LEU A 50 1.27 -4.50 -9.40
N TRP A 51 2.48 -4.21 -9.82
CA TRP A 51 3.52 -3.60 -9.00
C TRP A 51 4.06 -2.35 -9.69
N CYS A 52 4.26 -1.27 -8.96
CA CYS A 52 4.78 -0.02 -9.51
C CYS A 52 5.79 0.64 -8.58
N GLY A 53 6.98 0.90 -9.11
CA GLY A 53 8.04 1.58 -8.38
C GLY A 53 9.37 1.57 -9.11
N ARG A 54 10.38 2.21 -8.55
CA ARG A 54 11.76 2.05 -9.02
C ARG A 54 12.26 0.66 -8.65
N PHE A 55 12.96 -0.02 -9.53
CA PHE A 55 13.55 -1.33 -9.25
C PHE A 55 14.81 -1.18 -8.40
N LEU A 56 14.60 -0.94 -7.09
CA LEU A 56 15.63 -0.78 -6.06
C LEU A 56 15.48 -1.90 -5.03
N ASP A 57 16.57 -2.30 -4.39
CA ASP A 57 16.63 -3.41 -3.44
C ASP A 57 15.61 -3.26 -2.30
N TRP A 58 15.54 -2.10 -1.67
CA TRP A 58 14.63 -1.82 -0.56
C TRP A 58 13.13 -1.74 -0.93
N LYS A 59 12.82 -1.77 -2.24
CA LYS A 59 11.44 -1.92 -2.74
C LYS A 59 11.04 -3.36 -2.98
N HIS A 60 11.99 -4.28 -2.90
CA HIS A 60 11.80 -5.73 -3.06
C HIS A 60 10.98 -6.12 -4.29
N PRO A 61 11.34 -5.64 -5.51
CA PRO A 61 10.68 -6.10 -6.74
C PRO A 61 10.99 -7.57 -7.05
N ASP A 62 12.05 -8.14 -6.48
CA ASP A 62 12.42 -9.56 -6.55
C ASP A 62 11.42 -10.45 -5.79
N ASP A 63 10.83 -10.01 -4.69
CA ASP A 63 9.73 -10.69 -4.00
C ASP A 63 8.57 -10.98 -4.96
N VAL A 64 8.30 -10.05 -5.90
CA VAL A 64 7.23 -10.20 -6.90
C VAL A 64 7.53 -11.33 -7.87
N ILE A 65 8.79 -11.46 -8.31
CA ILE A 65 9.21 -12.58 -9.19
C ILE A 65 9.13 -13.90 -8.43
N GLU A 66 9.50 -13.92 -7.16
CA GLU A 66 9.46 -15.12 -6.33
C GLU A 66 8.01 -15.59 -6.08
N VAL A 67 7.09 -14.66 -5.86
CA VAL A 67 5.64 -14.96 -5.81
C VAL A 67 5.14 -15.48 -7.15
N ALA A 68 5.58 -14.88 -8.27
CA ALA A 68 5.19 -15.35 -9.60
C ALA A 68 5.60 -16.83 -9.85
N LYS A 69 6.82 -17.22 -9.44
CA LYS A 69 7.28 -18.61 -9.53
C LYS A 69 6.35 -19.56 -8.76
N ARG A 70 6.05 -19.24 -7.50
CA ARG A 70 5.17 -20.06 -6.64
C ARG A 70 3.74 -20.16 -7.18
N LEU A 71 3.20 -19.07 -7.71
CA LEU A 71 1.88 -19.08 -8.35
C LEU A 71 1.86 -19.95 -9.59
N HIS A 72 2.91 -19.90 -10.40
CA HIS A 72 3.07 -20.73 -11.60
C HIS A 72 3.19 -22.22 -11.25
N GLU A 73 4.04 -22.57 -10.30
CA GLU A 73 4.20 -23.94 -9.78
C GLU A 73 2.88 -24.51 -9.21
N ALA A 74 2.06 -23.64 -8.59
CA ALA A 74 0.74 -24.01 -8.09
C ALA A 74 -0.35 -24.08 -9.18
N GLY A 75 -0.02 -23.81 -10.45
CA GLY A 75 -0.98 -23.82 -11.57
C GLY A 75 -2.01 -22.69 -11.51
N CYS A 76 -1.73 -21.59 -10.81
CA CYS A 76 -2.62 -20.44 -10.74
C CYS A 76 -2.68 -19.69 -12.08
N CYS A 77 -3.86 -19.20 -12.43
CA CYS A 77 -4.03 -18.29 -13.57
C CYS A 77 -3.79 -16.84 -13.11
N PHE A 78 -2.73 -16.19 -13.59
CA PHE A 78 -2.38 -14.82 -13.23
C PHE A 78 -1.56 -14.12 -14.30
N LYS A 79 -1.54 -12.78 -14.23
CA LYS A 79 -0.60 -11.90 -14.93
C LYS A 79 -0.04 -10.89 -13.95
N ILE A 80 1.25 -10.60 -14.06
CA ILE A 80 1.91 -9.55 -13.29
C ILE A 80 2.40 -8.46 -14.23
N GLU A 81 2.01 -7.24 -13.96
CA GLU A 81 2.53 -6.03 -14.62
C GLU A 81 3.47 -5.31 -13.68
N MET A 82 4.71 -5.11 -14.11
CA MET A 82 5.73 -4.37 -13.36
C MET A 82 6.04 -3.06 -14.06
N ILE A 83 5.66 -1.94 -13.43
CA ILE A 83 5.87 -0.59 -13.95
C ILE A 83 7.02 0.07 -13.23
N GLY A 84 7.99 0.56 -13.99
CA GLY A 84 9.14 1.29 -13.51
C GLY A 84 10.44 0.86 -14.17
N THR A 85 11.55 1.41 -13.68
CA THR A 85 12.92 1.11 -14.09
C THR A 85 13.84 1.19 -12.87
N GLY A 86 15.04 0.66 -12.95
CA GLY A 86 16.03 0.75 -11.89
C GLY A 86 17.18 -0.24 -12.01
N GLU A 87 18.06 -0.21 -11.04
CA GLU A 87 19.31 -1.00 -11.04
C GLU A 87 19.06 -2.51 -11.11
N MET A 88 17.98 -2.99 -10.51
CA MET A 88 17.64 -4.41 -10.49
C MET A 88 16.94 -4.92 -11.78
N GLU A 89 16.59 -4.05 -12.74
CA GLU A 89 15.77 -4.44 -13.91
C GLU A 89 16.35 -5.62 -14.68
N ARG A 90 17.66 -5.59 -14.94
CA ARG A 90 18.34 -6.67 -15.66
C ARG A 90 18.26 -8.02 -14.92
N GLN A 91 18.50 -8.00 -13.62
CA GLN A 91 18.45 -9.17 -12.76
C GLN A 91 17.01 -9.74 -12.71
N LEU A 92 16.00 -8.88 -12.53
CA LEU A 92 14.59 -9.29 -12.47
C LEU A 92 14.12 -9.94 -13.77
N LYS A 93 14.48 -9.35 -14.92
CA LYS A 93 14.17 -9.94 -16.24
C LYS A 93 14.86 -11.30 -16.45
N GLN A 94 16.10 -11.42 -15.99
CA GLN A 94 16.83 -12.70 -16.04
C GLN A 94 16.13 -13.75 -15.17
N GLN A 95 15.78 -13.43 -13.92
CA GLN A 95 15.07 -14.34 -13.00
C GLN A 95 13.71 -14.79 -13.59
N ALA A 96 12.95 -13.86 -14.18
CA ALA A 96 11.68 -14.16 -14.81
C ALA A 96 11.85 -15.05 -16.05
N SER A 97 12.90 -14.82 -16.86
CA SER A 97 13.23 -15.64 -18.03
C SER A 97 13.67 -17.05 -17.66
N GLU A 98 14.55 -17.18 -16.66
CA GLU A 98 15.02 -18.50 -16.17
C GLU A 98 13.87 -19.34 -15.59
N ALA A 99 12.84 -18.71 -15.07
CA ALA A 99 11.62 -19.36 -14.58
C ALA A 99 10.57 -19.60 -15.68
N GLY A 100 10.81 -19.19 -16.94
CA GLY A 100 9.85 -19.32 -18.04
C GLY A 100 8.63 -18.39 -17.90
N LEU A 101 8.72 -17.31 -17.12
CA LEU A 101 7.61 -16.42 -16.80
C LEU A 101 7.62 -15.11 -17.60
N LEU A 102 8.78 -14.74 -18.16
CA LEU A 102 8.96 -13.48 -18.87
C LEU A 102 8.04 -13.43 -20.09
N ASP A 103 7.27 -12.35 -20.21
CA ASP A 103 6.28 -12.06 -21.25
C ASP A 103 5.06 -13.00 -21.29
N GLU A 104 5.13 -14.14 -20.62
CA GLU A 104 3.99 -15.05 -20.44
C GLU A 104 3.11 -14.61 -19.24
N ASN A 105 3.69 -14.64 -18.04
CA ASN A 105 3.00 -14.25 -16.81
C ASN A 105 3.48 -12.90 -16.27
N VAL A 106 4.74 -12.52 -16.49
CA VAL A 106 5.36 -11.30 -15.94
C VAL A 106 5.79 -10.39 -17.08
N ARG A 107 5.25 -9.16 -17.08
CA ARG A 107 5.58 -8.13 -18.08
C ARG A 107 6.22 -6.91 -17.42
N PHE A 108 7.34 -6.48 -17.97
CA PHE A 108 8.02 -5.24 -17.58
C PHE A 108 7.60 -4.13 -18.54
N LEU A 109 6.87 -3.14 -18.04
CA LEU A 109 6.24 -2.11 -18.86
C LEU A 109 7.06 -0.82 -18.95
N GLY A 110 8.22 -0.75 -18.24
CA GLY A 110 9.07 0.44 -18.20
C GLY A 110 8.47 1.59 -17.39
N ALA A 111 9.08 2.76 -17.45
CA ALA A 111 8.60 3.97 -16.80
C ALA A 111 7.40 4.55 -17.55
N MET A 112 6.41 5.05 -16.83
CA MET A 112 5.17 5.62 -17.35
C MET A 112 4.85 6.97 -16.72
N SER A 113 3.99 7.76 -17.38
CA SER A 113 3.41 8.95 -16.74
C SER A 113 2.46 8.56 -15.60
N PRO A 114 2.24 9.45 -14.62
CA PRO A 114 1.30 9.19 -13.51
C PRO A 114 -0.10 8.77 -13.98
N GLU A 115 -0.59 9.39 -15.06
CA GLU A 115 -1.90 9.08 -15.64
C GLU A 115 -1.92 7.68 -16.27
N ALA A 116 -0.81 7.23 -16.87
CA ALA A 116 -0.71 5.88 -17.41
C ALA A 116 -0.66 4.84 -16.29
N VAL A 117 0.13 5.09 -15.23
CA VAL A 117 0.15 4.25 -14.03
C VAL A 117 -1.25 4.13 -13.42
N ARG A 118 -1.98 5.24 -13.32
CA ARG A 118 -3.35 5.27 -12.82
C ARG A 118 -4.27 4.33 -13.62
N ARG A 119 -4.21 4.37 -14.96
CA ARG A 119 -5.01 3.47 -15.80
C ARG A 119 -4.69 1.99 -15.56
N HIS A 120 -3.43 1.63 -15.32
CA HIS A 120 -3.06 0.27 -14.92
C HIS A 120 -3.63 -0.10 -13.55
N MET A 121 -3.60 0.81 -12.56
CA MET A 121 -4.24 0.60 -11.26
C MET A 121 -5.75 0.44 -11.38
N GLU A 122 -6.42 1.20 -12.25
CA GLU A 122 -7.85 1.08 -12.51
C GLU A 122 -8.21 -0.26 -13.18
N SER A 123 -7.30 -0.86 -13.92
CA SER A 123 -7.48 -2.14 -14.62
C SER A 123 -7.13 -3.36 -13.76
N ALA A 124 -6.08 -3.29 -12.95
CA ALA A 124 -5.59 -4.43 -12.17
C ALA A 124 -6.49 -4.73 -10.95
N GLY A 125 -6.71 -6.03 -10.67
CA GLY A 125 -7.48 -6.48 -9.52
C GLY A 125 -6.70 -6.39 -8.21
N ILE A 126 -5.40 -6.71 -8.25
CA ILE A 126 -4.52 -6.80 -7.08
C ILE A 126 -3.34 -5.84 -7.25
N TYR A 127 -2.92 -5.19 -6.17
CA TYR A 127 -1.71 -4.37 -6.12
C TYR A 127 -0.77 -4.88 -5.05
N LEU A 128 0.53 -5.06 -5.37
CA LEU A 128 1.57 -5.45 -4.43
C LEU A 128 2.40 -4.24 -4.02
N PHE A 129 2.57 -4.07 -2.72
CA PHE A 129 3.42 -3.05 -2.13
C PHE A 129 4.46 -3.70 -1.22
N THR A 130 5.65 -3.97 -1.76
CA THR A 130 6.67 -4.84 -1.18
C THR A 130 7.77 -4.12 -0.40
N SER A 131 7.81 -2.78 -0.41
CA SER A 131 8.86 -1.97 0.20
C SER A 131 9.10 -2.29 1.68
N ASP A 132 10.35 -2.19 2.10
CA ASP A 132 10.77 -2.37 3.49
C ASP A 132 10.70 -1.05 4.31
N ARG A 133 11.41 -1.00 5.45
CA ARG A 133 11.47 0.15 6.37
C ARG A 133 12.11 1.41 5.80
N GLN A 134 12.82 1.33 4.70
CA GLN A 134 13.41 2.48 4.01
C GLN A 134 12.33 3.28 3.24
N GLU A 135 11.15 2.67 3.01
CA GLU A 135 10.00 3.39 2.49
C GLU A 135 9.32 4.19 3.59
N GLY A 136 9.62 5.48 3.67
CA GLY A 136 9.04 6.38 4.68
C GLY A 136 7.53 6.52 4.58
N TRP A 137 6.98 6.48 3.35
CA TRP A 137 5.52 6.50 3.13
C TRP A 137 5.10 5.54 2.03
N GLY A 138 5.41 5.85 0.76
CA GLY A 138 4.96 5.09 -0.40
C GLY A 138 3.62 5.58 -0.94
N ALA A 139 3.58 6.81 -1.49
CA ALA A 139 2.37 7.44 -2.02
C ALA A 139 1.62 6.58 -3.05
N VAL A 140 2.32 5.72 -3.76
CA VAL A 140 1.74 4.77 -4.72
C VAL A 140 0.74 3.81 -4.08
N LEU A 141 0.86 3.51 -2.77
CA LEU A 141 -0.15 2.74 -2.04
C LEU A 141 -1.47 3.50 -1.93
N ASN A 142 -1.43 4.82 -1.65
CA ASN A 142 -2.64 5.66 -1.67
C ASN A 142 -3.32 5.61 -3.05
N GLU A 143 -2.53 5.70 -4.12
CA GLU A 143 -3.04 5.73 -5.50
C GLU A 143 -3.67 4.39 -5.88
N ALA A 144 -3.05 3.26 -5.52
CA ALA A 144 -3.61 1.93 -5.75
C ALA A 144 -4.91 1.70 -4.96
N MET A 145 -4.94 2.10 -3.68
CA MET A 145 -6.15 2.04 -2.85
C MET A 145 -7.25 2.94 -3.41
N ASN A 146 -6.93 4.18 -3.82
CA ASN A 146 -7.89 5.09 -4.46
C ASN A 146 -8.43 4.55 -5.78
N SER A 147 -7.66 3.74 -6.50
CA SER A 147 -8.10 3.08 -7.73
C SER A 147 -8.90 1.77 -7.48
N GLY A 148 -9.22 1.45 -6.23
CA GLY A 148 -10.01 0.26 -5.88
C GLY A 148 -9.27 -1.06 -6.10
N CYS A 149 -7.94 -1.09 -6.00
CA CYS A 149 -7.18 -2.34 -5.99
C CYS A 149 -7.32 -3.06 -4.65
N ALA A 150 -7.41 -4.39 -4.67
CA ALA A 150 -7.16 -5.20 -3.49
C ALA A 150 -5.65 -5.21 -3.20
N VAL A 151 -5.22 -4.53 -2.14
CA VAL A 151 -3.80 -4.36 -1.84
C VAL A 151 -3.26 -5.48 -0.97
N VAL A 152 -2.03 -5.94 -1.28
CA VAL A 152 -1.21 -6.76 -0.38
C VAL A 152 0.05 -5.96 -0.09
N ALA A 153 0.23 -5.54 1.16
CA ALA A 153 1.23 -4.57 1.55
C ALA A 153 2.20 -5.13 2.61
N SER A 154 3.48 -4.81 2.45
CA SER A 154 4.50 -5.08 3.46
C SER A 154 4.19 -4.33 4.76
N TYR A 155 4.27 -5.02 5.89
CA TYR A 155 4.08 -4.41 7.20
C TYR A 155 5.09 -3.30 7.49
N ALA A 156 6.27 -3.34 6.85
CA ALA A 156 7.42 -2.52 7.17
C ALA A 156 7.36 -1.11 6.57
N ALA A 157 6.63 -0.91 5.48
CA ALA A 157 6.53 0.41 4.84
C ALA A 157 5.70 1.39 5.68
N GLY A 158 6.15 2.65 5.73
CA GLY A 158 5.64 3.65 6.67
C GLY A 158 4.15 3.99 6.57
N ALA A 159 3.54 3.86 5.37
CA ALA A 159 2.11 4.11 5.18
C ALA A 159 1.23 2.93 5.59
N THR A 160 1.75 1.69 5.49
CA THR A 160 0.93 0.48 5.67
C THR A 160 0.15 0.47 6.99
N PRO A 161 0.76 0.76 8.17
CA PRO A 161 0.01 0.72 9.43
C PRO A 161 -1.05 1.82 9.58
N TYR A 162 -0.98 2.85 8.74
CA TYR A 162 -1.97 3.93 8.75
C TYR A 162 -3.10 3.71 7.76
N LEU A 163 -2.80 3.09 6.62
CA LEU A 163 -3.73 2.96 5.50
C LEU A 163 -4.41 1.58 5.45
N VAL A 164 -3.69 0.51 5.81
CA VAL A 164 -4.18 -0.86 5.62
C VAL A 164 -4.57 -1.47 6.98
N ASN A 165 -5.80 -1.94 7.05
CA ASN A 165 -6.32 -2.76 8.13
C ASN A 165 -6.45 -4.19 7.60
N ASP A 166 -5.58 -5.10 8.07
CA ASP A 166 -5.48 -6.48 7.58
C ASP A 166 -6.84 -7.19 7.65
N GLY A 167 -7.22 -7.83 6.54
CA GLY A 167 -8.49 -8.53 6.42
C GLY A 167 -9.73 -7.66 6.22
N VAL A 168 -9.59 -6.32 6.19
CA VAL A 168 -10.71 -5.38 6.03
C VAL A 168 -10.62 -4.60 4.70
N ASN A 169 -9.54 -3.88 4.48
CA ASN A 169 -9.33 -3.06 3.28
C ASN A 169 -8.04 -3.42 2.52
N GLY A 170 -7.46 -4.57 2.83
CA GLY A 170 -6.26 -5.12 2.22
C GLY A 170 -5.70 -6.26 3.06
N SER A 171 -4.56 -6.77 2.63
CA SER A 171 -3.77 -7.76 3.37
C SER A 171 -2.41 -7.19 3.73
N VAL A 172 -1.92 -7.53 4.92
CA VAL A 172 -0.57 -7.17 5.38
C VAL A 172 0.25 -8.43 5.55
N TYR A 173 1.51 -8.41 5.12
CA TYR A 173 2.45 -9.52 5.29
C TYR A 173 3.75 -9.04 5.91
N HIS A 174 4.49 -9.95 6.56
CA HIS A 174 5.80 -9.66 7.12
C HIS A 174 6.84 -9.50 6.01
N SER A 175 7.54 -8.36 5.95
CA SER A 175 8.58 -8.08 4.96
C SER A 175 9.62 -9.20 4.91
N GLY A 176 9.91 -9.69 3.70
CA GLY A 176 10.80 -10.84 3.48
C GLY A 176 10.14 -12.23 3.70
N ASN A 177 8.90 -12.29 4.17
CA ASN A 177 8.15 -13.55 4.25
C ASN A 177 7.41 -13.85 2.94
N ILE A 178 8.13 -14.40 1.98
CA ILE A 178 7.60 -14.73 0.64
C ILE A 178 6.45 -15.75 0.71
N GLN A 179 6.48 -16.67 1.67
CA GLN A 179 5.40 -17.65 1.83
C GLN A 179 4.09 -16.95 2.22
N GLU A 180 4.13 -16.06 3.18
CA GLU A 180 2.96 -15.28 3.58
C GLU A 180 2.44 -14.39 2.45
N LEU A 181 3.35 -13.70 1.74
CA LEU A 181 2.99 -12.89 0.57
C LEU A 181 2.29 -13.73 -0.50
N TYR A 182 2.86 -14.88 -0.86
CA TYR A 182 2.27 -15.83 -1.81
C TYR A 182 0.86 -16.28 -1.38
N GLU A 183 0.68 -16.69 -0.12
CA GLU A 183 -0.61 -17.16 0.39
C GLU A 183 -1.69 -16.06 0.32
N LYS A 184 -1.33 -14.82 0.69
CA LYS A 184 -2.25 -13.67 0.62
C LYS A 184 -2.63 -13.33 -0.83
N VAL A 185 -1.68 -13.37 -1.76
CA VAL A 185 -1.94 -13.14 -3.19
C VAL A 185 -2.81 -14.26 -3.76
N ARG A 186 -2.44 -15.52 -3.52
CA ARG A 186 -3.20 -16.68 -3.98
C ARG A 186 -4.65 -16.64 -3.49
N ARG A 187 -4.86 -16.34 -2.21
CA ARG A 187 -6.21 -16.21 -1.63
C ARG A 187 -7.05 -15.16 -2.34
N LEU A 188 -6.46 -14.04 -2.74
CA LEU A 188 -7.15 -13.01 -3.52
C LEU A 188 -7.45 -13.47 -4.94
N LEU A 189 -6.55 -14.17 -5.62
CA LEU A 189 -6.77 -14.73 -6.95
C LEU A 189 -7.93 -15.75 -6.95
N GLU A 190 -8.04 -16.56 -5.89
CA GLU A 190 -9.08 -17.57 -5.71
C GLU A 190 -10.42 -16.99 -5.23
N ASN A 191 -10.45 -15.72 -4.73
CA ASN A 191 -11.64 -15.13 -4.12
C ASN A 191 -11.91 -13.71 -4.64
N THR A 192 -12.63 -13.62 -5.75
CA THR A 192 -12.98 -12.34 -6.37
C THR A 192 -13.95 -11.49 -5.52
N THR A 193 -14.75 -12.10 -4.66
CA THR A 193 -15.60 -11.39 -3.69
C THR A 193 -14.74 -10.68 -2.65
N MET A 194 -13.67 -11.32 -2.18
CA MET A 194 -12.72 -10.68 -1.27
C MET A 194 -11.97 -9.54 -1.97
N GLN A 195 -11.53 -9.73 -3.24
CA GLN A 195 -10.93 -8.63 -4.01
C GLN A 195 -11.86 -7.43 -4.09
N TYR A 196 -13.13 -7.66 -4.42
CA TYR A 196 -14.14 -6.61 -4.49
C TYR A 196 -14.28 -5.88 -3.15
N SER A 197 -14.46 -6.62 -2.07
CA SER A 197 -14.65 -6.05 -0.73
C SER A 197 -13.44 -5.23 -0.28
N PHE A 198 -12.23 -5.75 -0.49
CA PHE A 198 -10.99 -5.04 -0.15
C PHE A 198 -10.80 -3.79 -1.01
N GLY A 199 -10.99 -3.89 -2.32
CA GLY A 199 -10.86 -2.74 -3.23
C GLY A 199 -11.83 -1.62 -2.89
N LYS A 200 -13.10 -1.94 -2.59
CA LYS A 200 -14.10 -0.97 -2.16
C LYS A 200 -13.75 -0.32 -0.83
N ALA A 201 -13.37 -1.11 0.17
CA ALA A 201 -12.96 -0.59 1.47
C ALA A 201 -11.66 0.24 1.40
N ALA A 202 -10.70 -0.14 0.54
CA ALA A 202 -9.50 0.63 0.26
C ALA A 202 -9.83 2.00 -0.32
N TYR A 203 -10.67 2.04 -1.36
CA TYR A 203 -11.15 3.28 -1.96
C TYR A 203 -11.80 4.20 -0.93
N LEU A 204 -12.73 3.68 -0.12
CA LEU A 204 -13.40 4.47 0.92
C LEU A 204 -12.41 4.99 1.98
N THR A 205 -11.39 4.20 2.34
CA THR A 205 -10.33 4.66 3.26
C THR A 205 -9.65 5.93 2.75
N ILE A 206 -9.37 6.00 1.45
CA ILE A 206 -8.73 7.18 0.86
C ILE A 206 -9.74 8.32 0.71
N THR A 207 -10.89 8.07 0.11
CA THR A 207 -11.83 9.14 -0.24
C THR A 207 -12.52 9.76 0.98
N GLU A 208 -12.71 9.00 2.05
CA GLU A 208 -13.43 9.49 3.23
C GLU A 208 -12.49 9.91 4.38
N LEU A 209 -11.25 9.40 4.40
CA LEU A 209 -10.38 9.62 5.56
C LEU A 209 -8.97 10.12 5.19
N TRP A 210 -8.25 9.42 4.29
CA TRP A 210 -6.84 9.71 4.02
C TRP A 210 -6.64 10.52 2.74
N ASN A 211 -7.25 11.71 2.69
CA ASN A 211 -7.16 12.67 1.58
C ASN A 211 -6.75 14.07 2.05
N ALA A 212 -6.36 14.90 1.10
CA ALA A 212 -5.83 16.23 1.38
C ALA A 212 -6.86 17.16 2.05
N GLU A 213 -8.14 17.05 1.69
CA GLU A 213 -9.21 17.88 2.26
C GLU A 213 -9.42 17.60 3.75
N VAL A 214 -9.56 16.31 4.11
CA VAL A 214 -9.69 15.86 5.50
C VAL A 214 -8.44 16.21 6.29
N ALA A 215 -7.25 15.98 5.72
CA ALA A 215 -5.98 16.30 6.37
C ALA A 215 -5.85 17.80 6.68
N ALA A 216 -6.14 18.68 5.71
CA ALA A 216 -6.08 20.13 5.89
C ALA A 216 -7.07 20.62 6.97
N LYS A 217 -8.33 20.16 6.90
CA LYS A 217 -9.35 20.50 7.90
C LYS A 217 -8.94 20.09 9.31
N ARG A 218 -8.47 18.85 9.46
CA ARG A 218 -8.03 18.32 10.77
C ARG A 218 -6.75 18.99 11.26
N PHE A 219 -5.85 19.35 10.36
CA PHE A 219 -4.64 20.10 10.72
C PHE A 219 -4.97 21.46 11.33
N LEU A 220 -5.92 22.20 10.77
CA LEU A 220 -6.38 23.48 11.33
C LEU A 220 -7.00 23.29 12.72
N GLN A 221 -7.85 22.26 12.90
CA GLN A 221 -8.46 21.94 14.18
C GLN A 221 -7.41 21.55 15.24
N LEU A 222 -6.45 20.69 14.86
CA LEU A 222 -5.34 20.30 15.73
C LEU A 222 -4.50 21.52 16.13
N SER A 223 -4.15 22.37 15.16
CA SER A 223 -3.35 23.58 15.42
C SER A 223 -4.07 24.52 16.40
N GLN A 224 -5.37 24.74 16.21
CA GLN A 224 -6.17 25.57 17.11
C GLN A 224 -6.23 25.00 18.53
N ALA A 225 -6.44 23.67 18.66
CA ALA A 225 -6.46 23.03 19.98
C ALA A 225 -5.12 23.17 20.70
N LEU A 226 -4.01 22.95 19.99
CA LEU A 226 -2.65 23.07 20.56
C LEU A 226 -2.31 24.50 20.95
N LEU A 227 -2.69 25.51 20.15
CA LEU A 227 -2.48 26.93 20.45
C LEU A 227 -3.28 27.38 21.68
N ASN A 228 -4.48 26.83 21.86
CA ASN A 228 -5.33 27.13 23.03
C ASN A 228 -4.90 26.32 24.28
N GLY A 229 -3.84 25.51 24.22
CA GLY A 229 -3.41 24.67 25.34
C GLY A 229 -4.35 23.51 25.66
N THR A 230 -5.27 23.15 24.75
CA THR A 230 -6.22 22.07 24.94
C THR A 230 -5.54 20.71 24.67
N ASP A 231 -5.87 19.69 25.45
CA ASP A 231 -5.43 18.32 25.15
C ASP A 231 -6.03 17.85 23.82
N ALA A 232 -5.18 17.65 22.84
CA ALA A 232 -5.55 17.22 21.50
C ALA A 232 -5.44 15.68 21.30
N SER A 233 -5.10 14.92 22.34
CA SER A 233 -4.84 13.47 22.22
C SER A 233 -6.07 12.67 21.79
N GLY A 234 -7.27 13.12 22.13
CA GLY A 234 -8.55 12.52 21.79
C GLY A 234 -9.33 13.25 20.68
N LEU A 235 -8.72 14.25 20.01
CA LEU A 235 -9.44 15.08 19.03
C LEU A 235 -9.97 14.29 17.82
N PHE A 236 -9.21 13.29 17.39
CA PHE A 236 -9.60 12.36 16.31
C PHE A 236 -9.29 10.91 16.70
N ALA A 237 -10.25 10.03 16.50
CA ALA A 237 -10.09 8.61 16.82
C ALA A 237 -9.11 7.91 15.86
N ASN A 238 -9.09 8.29 14.58
CA ASN A 238 -8.24 7.69 13.54
C ASN A 238 -7.97 8.69 12.40
N GLY A 239 -7.08 8.31 11.46
CA GLY A 239 -6.76 9.12 10.28
C GLY A 239 -5.75 10.24 10.55
N PRO A 240 -5.60 11.20 9.61
CA PRO A 240 -4.68 12.32 9.77
C PRO A 240 -4.96 13.11 11.05
N CYS A 241 -3.89 13.58 11.70
CA CYS A 241 -3.94 14.34 12.95
C CYS A 241 -4.45 13.58 14.19
N SER A 242 -4.81 12.29 14.10
CA SER A 242 -5.03 11.47 15.30
C SER A 242 -3.71 11.14 15.98
N LEU A 243 -3.75 10.78 17.27
CA LEU A 243 -2.54 10.46 18.03
C LEU A 243 -1.78 9.29 17.41
N ALA A 244 -0.50 9.49 17.13
CA ALA A 244 0.42 8.46 16.68
C ALA A 244 1.13 7.85 17.90
N LYS A 245 0.96 6.54 18.09
CA LYS A 245 1.61 5.77 19.17
C LYS A 245 2.72 4.90 18.59
N PRO A 246 3.77 4.58 19.38
CA PRO A 246 4.72 3.54 19.00
C PRO A 246 4.00 2.25 18.62
N LEU A 247 4.37 1.66 17.50
CA LEU A 247 3.81 0.40 17.04
C LEU A 247 4.56 -0.78 17.67
N ARG A 248 3.85 -1.87 17.93
CA ARG A 248 4.44 -3.18 18.21
C ARG A 248 4.86 -3.82 16.90
N GLU A 249 5.81 -4.75 16.94
CA GLU A 249 6.26 -5.46 15.71
C GLU A 249 5.15 -6.31 15.08
N ASP A 250 4.25 -6.84 15.91
CA ASP A 250 3.12 -7.68 15.52
C ASP A 250 1.79 -6.91 15.32
N TRP A 251 1.85 -5.61 15.07
CA TRP A 251 0.69 -4.71 15.06
C TRP A 251 -0.47 -5.15 14.13
N TYR A 252 -0.18 -5.93 13.11
CA TYR A 252 -1.17 -6.40 12.13
C TYR A 252 -1.71 -7.82 12.41
N GLN A 253 -1.09 -8.56 13.33
CA GLN A 253 -1.50 -9.91 13.76
C GLN A 253 -2.49 -9.80 14.92
N ARG A 254 -3.76 -9.50 14.66
CA ARG A 254 -4.81 -9.40 15.68
C ARG A 254 -5.87 -10.45 15.50
#